data_51846111001456197dbc29f52db7a6ae
#
_entry.id   51846111001456197dbc29f52db7a6ae
#
_cell.length_a   1.000
_cell.length_b   1.000
_cell.length_c   1.000
_cell.angle_alpha   90.00
_cell.angle_beta   90.00
_cell.angle_gamma   90.00
#
_symmetry.space_group_name_H-M   'P 1'
#
loop_
_entity.id
_entity.type
_entity.pdbx_description
1 polymer ?
#
loop_
_entity_poly.entity_id
_entity_poly.type
_entity_poly.pdbx_seq_one_letter_code
_entity_poly.pdbx_strand_id
1 'polypeptide(L)'
;YYSYWHGSLENLSELMADVRENFGKDVFIAETAYPFTTNNLDTHPNSVPNEWCDMKQDISRDGQAADFRETVETAVQAGALGVCYWEPAWIPVPGNSWEEQSKLWEQFGSGWASSYAGGYDPQDAGAWFGGCAWENQALFEVDGTPAWTLSLPNLLRGE
;
A
#
# COMPACT_ATOMS: atom_id res chain seq x y z
N TYR A 1 -4.08 -6.06 6.46
CA TYR A 1 -2.95 -6.87 6.95
C TYR A 1 -1.70 -6.54 6.14
N TYR A 2 -0.60 -6.21 6.80
CA TYR A 2 0.70 -5.95 6.21
C TYR A 2 1.70 -6.94 6.80
N SER A 3 2.31 -7.77 5.98
CA SER A 3 3.21 -8.86 6.40
C SER A 3 4.41 -8.38 7.22
N TYR A 4 4.90 -7.20 6.91
CA TYR A 4 6.04 -6.58 7.59
C TYR A 4 5.71 -5.93 8.96
N TRP A 5 4.42 -5.81 9.34
CA TRP A 5 3.98 -5.22 10.62
C TRP A 5 3.15 -6.17 11.50
N HIS A 6 2.35 -7.03 10.91
CA HIS A 6 1.30 -7.75 11.62
C HIS A 6 1.63 -9.22 11.90
N GLY A 7 2.90 -9.59 11.76
CA GLY A 7 3.38 -10.93 12.04
C GLY A 7 3.29 -11.88 10.84
N SER A 8 3.34 -13.18 11.11
CA SER A 8 3.45 -14.20 10.05
C SER A 8 2.11 -14.47 9.36
N LEU A 9 2.18 -15.09 8.18
CA LEU A 9 1.00 -15.56 7.45
C LEU A 9 0.24 -16.68 8.20
N GLU A 10 0.94 -17.45 9.05
CA GLU A 10 0.30 -18.40 9.96
C GLU A 10 -0.62 -17.67 10.94
N ASN A 11 -0.15 -16.57 11.54
CA ASN A 11 -0.97 -15.73 12.41
C ASN A 11 -2.20 -15.16 11.69
N LEU A 12 -2.07 -14.80 10.43
CA LEU A 12 -3.21 -14.36 9.61
C LEU A 12 -4.26 -15.47 9.50
N SER A 13 -3.83 -16.70 9.19
CA SER A 13 -4.73 -17.85 9.07
C SER A 13 -5.44 -18.16 10.40
N GLU A 14 -4.70 -18.14 11.51
CA GLU A 14 -5.24 -18.38 12.85
C GLU A 14 -6.27 -17.31 13.24
N LEU A 15 -5.94 -16.03 13.01
CA LEU A 15 -6.87 -14.92 13.28
C LEU A 15 -8.17 -15.05 12.48
N MET A 16 -8.08 -15.42 11.21
CA MET A 16 -9.25 -15.61 10.37
C MET A 16 -10.11 -16.79 10.83
N ALA A 17 -9.48 -17.88 11.25
CA ALA A 17 -10.17 -19.03 11.83
C ALA A 17 -10.88 -18.63 13.13
N ASP A 18 -10.20 -17.91 14.02
CA ASP A 18 -10.76 -17.42 15.30
C ASP A 18 -12.00 -16.53 15.08
N VAL A 19 -11.93 -15.58 14.14
CA VAL A 19 -13.08 -14.71 13.82
C VAL A 19 -14.27 -15.54 13.32
N ARG A 20 -14.02 -16.54 12.50
CA ARG A 20 -15.09 -17.39 11.97
C ARG A 20 -15.70 -18.29 13.05
N GLU A 21 -14.86 -18.92 13.87
CA GLU A 21 -15.29 -19.85 14.93
C GLU A 21 -16.04 -19.12 16.04
N ASN A 22 -15.52 -17.97 16.51
CA ASN A 22 -16.08 -17.28 17.67
C ASN A 22 -17.19 -16.30 17.34
N PHE A 23 -17.20 -15.75 16.12
CA PHE A 23 -18.16 -14.71 15.73
C PHE A 23 -19.05 -15.09 14.55
N GLY A 24 -18.76 -16.19 13.86
CA GLY A 24 -19.51 -16.65 12.69
C GLY A 24 -19.52 -15.61 11.55
N LYS A 25 -18.42 -14.88 11.38
CA LYS A 25 -18.29 -13.82 10.37
C LYS A 25 -17.29 -14.16 9.29
N ASP A 26 -17.60 -13.74 8.08
CA ASP A 26 -16.64 -13.77 6.99
C ASP A 26 -15.57 -12.69 7.19
N VAL A 27 -14.37 -12.94 6.64
CA VAL A 27 -13.23 -12.04 6.73
C VAL A 27 -12.86 -11.55 5.34
N PHE A 28 -12.52 -10.28 5.24
CA PHE A 28 -12.00 -9.62 4.06
C PHE A 28 -10.75 -8.84 4.44
N ILE A 29 -9.67 -8.97 3.67
CA ILE A 29 -8.45 -8.20 3.87
C ILE A 29 -8.60 -6.87 3.11
N ALA A 30 -8.92 -5.83 3.85
CA ALA A 30 -9.19 -4.51 3.28
C ALA A 30 -7.93 -3.84 2.72
N GLU A 31 -6.76 -4.14 3.29
CA GLU A 31 -5.50 -3.52 2.90
C GLU A 31 -4.34 -4.48 3.02
N THR A 32 -3.48 -4.50 2.00
CA THR A 32 -2.12 -5.01 2.02
C THR A 32 -1.28 -4.25 1.01
N ALA A 33 0.02 -4.14 1.25
CA ALA A 33 0.98 -3.57 0.31
C ALA A 33 2.39 -4.04 0.65
N TYR A 34 3.33 -3.91 -0.29
CA TYR A 34 4.74 -4.23 -0.06
C TYR A 34 5.64 -3.30 -0.87
N PRO A 35 6.76 -2.80 -0.30
CA PRO A 35 7.65 -1.90 -1.01
C PRO A 35 8.46 -2.62 -2.10
N PHE A 36 8.63 -1.96 -3.24
CA PHE A 36 9.46 -2.45 -4.35
C PHE A 36 10.86 -1.82 -4.37
N THR A 37 11.11 -0.80 -3.55
CA THR A 37 12.39 -0.11 -3.45
C THR A 37 12.58 0.52 -2.07
N THR A 38 13.82 0.69 -1.66
CA THR A 38 14.20 1.47 -0.48
C THR A 38 14.52 2.93 -0.82
N ASN A 39 14.58 3.26 -2.11
CA ASN A 39 14.86 4.63 -2.53
C ASN A 39 13.69 5.53 -2.18
N ASN A 40 14.00 6.69 -1.62
CA ASN A 40 13.04 7.78 -1.51
C ASN A 40 13.00 8.49 -2.87
N LEU A 41 11.85 8.52 -3.49
CA LEU A 41 11.67 8.96 -4.88
C LEU A 41 11.10 10.37 -5.00
N ASP A 42 10.74 10.99 -3.87
CA ASP A 42 10.33 12.39 -3.79
C ASP A 42 10.95 13.09 -2.55
N THR A 43 10.41 14.23 -2.13
CA THR A 43 10.96 14.99 -0.98
C THR A 43 10.41 14.55 0.37
N HIS A 44 9.41 13.66 0.40
CA HIS A 44 8.84 13.14 1.63
C HIS A 44 9.45 11.78 1.98
N PRO A 45 9.93 11.56 3.20
CA PRO A 45 10.54 10.28 3.56
C PRO A 45 9.56 9.12 3.48
N ASN A 46 10.01 7.98 2.96
CA ASN A 46 9.22 6.74 2.97
C ASN A 46 8.96 6.26 4.40
N SER A 47 7.74 5.82 4.65
CA SER A 47 7.36 5.21 5.93
C SER A 47 7.84 3.76 6.06
N VAL A 48 8.09 3.07 4.96
CA VAL A 48 8.51 1.66 4.90
C VAL A 48 9.65 1.50 3.89
N PRO A 49 10.75 0.78 4.22
CA PRO A 49 11.01 0.12 5.50
C PRO A 49 11.47 1.06 6.61
N ASN A 50 11.25 0.67 7.84
CA ASN A 50 11.81 1.30 9.03
C ASN A 50 12.22 0.23 10.05
N GLU A 51 12.73 0.62 11.23
CA GLU A 51 13.22 -0.31 12.25
C GLU A 51 12.14 -1.23 12.86
N TRP A 52 10.87 -0.95 12.63
CA TRP A 52 9.74 -1.76 13.11
C TRP A 52 9.26 -2.80 12.07
N CYS A 53 9.81 -2.76 10.86
CA CYS A 53 9.40 -3.63 9.78
C CYS A 53 10.20 -4.95 9.79
N ASP A 54 9.49 -6.07 9.75
CA ASP A 54 10.07 -7.40 9.56
C ASP A 54 9.86 -7.85 8.11
N MET A 55 10.77 -7.40 7.22
CA MET A 55 10.67 -7.66 5.79
C MET A 55 10.94 -9.13 5.49
N LYS A 56 9.96 -9.83 4.92
CA LYS A 56 10.03 -11.27 4.62
C LYS A 56 10.54 -11.57 3.21
N GLN A 57 10.32 -10.65 2.28
CA GLN A 57 10.77 -10.76 0.90
C GLN A 57 11.81 -9.68 0.60
N ASP A 58 12.58 -9.86 -0.45
CA ASP A 58 13.46 -8.81 -0.95
C ASP A 58 12.66 -7.56 -1.32
N ILE A 59 13.21 -6.38 -1.04
CA ILE A 59 12.57 -5.13 -1.44
C ILE A 59 12.87 -4.89 -2.92
N SER A 60 11.98 -5.42 -3.75
CA SER A 60 12.05 -5.41 -5.22
C SER A 60 10.64 -5.63 -5.80
N ARG A 61 10.49 -5.45 -7.11
CA ARG A 61 9.23 -5.80 -7.78
C ARG A 61 8.88 -7.29 -7.66
N ASP A 62 9.87 -8.15 -7.70
CA ASP A 62 9.67 -9.59 -7.50
C ASP A 62 9.26 -9.91 -6.06
N GLY A 63 9.88 -9.26 -5.07
CA GLY A 63 9.49 -9.40 -3.67
C GLY A 63 8.11 -8.82 -3.37
N GLN A 64 7.75 -7.67 -3.97
CA GLN A 64 6.40 -7.11 -3.91
C GLN A 64 5.36 -8.11 -4.45
N ALA A 65 5.67 -8.75 -5.58
CA ALA A 65 4.82 -9.76 -6.17
C ALA A 65 4.72 -11.03 -5.32
N ALA A 66 5.82 -11.48 -4.74
CA ALA A 66 5.87 -12.67 -3.89
C ALA A 66 5.05 -12.44 -2.62
N ASP A 67 5.23 -11.34 -1.93
CA ASP A 67 4.49 -11.00 -0.71
C ASP A 67 2.98 -10.90 -0.97
N PHE A 68 2.58 -10.19 -2.02
CA PHE A 68 1.16 -10.06 -2.38
C PHE A 68 0.54 -11.42 -2.71
N ARG A 69 1.24 -12.24 -3.50
CA ARG A 69 0.78 -13.60 -3.84
C ARG A 69 0.61 -14.46 -2.59
N GLU A 70 1.61 -14.52 -1.73
CA GLU A 70 1.57 -15.32 -0.49
C GLU A 70 0.45 -14.86 0.44
N THR A 71 0.24 -13.55 0.57
CA THR A 71 -0.86 -12.99 1.35
C THR A 71 -2.22 -13.40 0.78
N VAL A 72 -2.40 -13.30 -0.53
CA VAL A 72 -3.65 -13.70 -1.21
C VAL A 72 -3.89 -15.21 -1.08
N GLU A 73 -2.86 -16.03 -1.36
CA GLU A 73 -2.96 -17.50 -1.26
C GLU A 73 -3.35 -17.92 0.17
N THR A 74 -2.69 -17.35 1.17
CA THR A 74 -2.99 -17.62 2.59
C THR A 74 -4.40 -17.19 2.96
N ALA A 75 -4.79 -15.98 2.59
CA ALA A 75 -6.12 -15.46 2.87
C ALA A 75 -7.22 -16.30 2.22
N VAL A 76 -7.05 -16.69 0.96
CA VAL A 76 -8.01 -17.54 0.23
C VAL A 76 -8.10 -18.94 0.84
N GLN A 77 -6.97 -19.57 1.18
CA GLN A 77 -6.94 -20.88 1.86
C GLN A 77 -7.62 -20.83 3.22
N ALA A 78 -7.46 -19.72 3.95
CA ALA A 78 -8.17 -19.47 5.21
C ALA A 78 -9.63 -19.04 5.00
N GLY A 79 -10.12 -18.93 3.75
CA GLY A 79 -11.50 -18.64 3.40
C GLY A 79 -11.87 -17.16 3.43
N ALA A 80 -10.94 -16.25 3.15
CA ALA A 80 -11.26 -14.84 2.95
C ALA A 80 -12.17 -14.62 1.76
N LEU A 81 -13.02 -13.60 1.84
CA LEU A 81 -13.84 -13.14 0.72
C LEU A 81 -13.01 -12.43 -0.36
N GLY A 82 -11.86 -11.86 0.01
CA GLY A 82 -10.97 -11.17 -0.91
C GLY A 82 -9.85 -10.42 -0.19
N VAL A 83 -8.96 -9.86 -1.00
CA VAL A 83 -7.83 -9.02 -0.58
C VAL A 83 -7.76 -7.80 -1.48
N CYS A 84 -7.65 -6.60 -0.90
CA CYS A 84 -7.37 -5.37 -1.63
C CYS A 84 -5.91 -4.95 -1.47
N TYR A 85 -5.29 -4.54 -2.57
CA TYR A 85 -4.00 -3.86 -2.52
C TYR A 85 -4.23 -2.39 -2.15
N TRP A 86 -3.49 -1.88 -1.15
CA TRP A 86 -3.67 -0.54 -0.63
C TRP A 86 -2.91 0.48 -1.48
N GLU A 87 -3.62 1.54 -1.89
CA GLU A 87 -3.10 2.72 -2.60
C GLU A 87 -2.14 2.39 -3.78
N PRO A 88 -2.58 1.54 -4.71
CA PRO A 88 -1.70 1.04 -5.78
C PRO A 88 -1.20 2.13 -6.73
N ALA A 89 -1.88 3.29 -6.78
CA ALA A 89 -1.60 4.38 -7.70
C ALA A 89 -0.87 5.58 -7.06
N TRP A 90 -0.47 5.49 -5.81
CA TRP A 90 0.31 6.54 -5.17
C TRP A 90 1.76 6.49 -5.64
N ILE A 91 2.07 7.29 -6.66
CA ILE A 91 3.40 7.43 -7.24
C ILE A 91 4.11 8.67 -6.67
N PRO A 92 5.44 8.78 -6.83
CA PRO A 92 6.18 9.96 -6.41
C PRO A 92 5.60 11.25 -7.00
N VAL A 93 5.52 12.28 -6.19
CA VAL A 93 5.11 13.61 -6.67
C VAL A 93 6.30 14.25 -7.37
N PRO A 94 6.19 14.60 -8.67
CA PRO A 94 7.29 15.21 -9.39
C PRO A 94 7.62 16.60 -8.85
N GLY A 95 8.88 17.02 -9.04
CA GLY A 95 9.40 18.30 -8.56
C GLY A 95 10.68 18.12 -7.75
N ASN A 96 11.48 19.17 -7.71
CA ASN A 96 12.79 19.18 -7.03
C ASN A 96 12.74 19.87 -5.66
N SER A 97 11.58 20.38 -5.27
CA SER A 97 11.38 21.05 -4.01
C SER A 97 9.96 20.85 -3.48
N TRP A 98 9.81 21.03 -2.17
CA TRP A 98 8.52 21.02 -1.51
C TRP A 98 7.54 22.04 -2.13
N GLU A 99 8.03 23.23 -2.49
CA GLU A 99 7.19 24.27 -3.10
C GLU A 99 6.66 23.87 -4.48
N GLU A 100 7.46 23.19 -5.30
CA GLU A 100 7.02 22.69 -6.60
C GLU A 100 5.99 21.56 -6.42
N GLN A 101 6.27 20.61 -5.55
CA GLN A 101 5.41 19.49 -5.26
C GLN A 101 4.08 19.90 -4.63
N SER A 102 4.09 20.88 -3.72
CA SER A 102 2.86 21.37 -3.08
C SER A 102 1.85 21.96 -4.08
N LYS A 103 2.33 22.63 -5.14
CA LYS A 103 1.46 23.15 -6.22
C LYS A 103 0.81 22.02 -7.01
N LEU A 104 1.55 20.94 -7.26
CA LEU A 104 1.03 19.76 -7.96
C LEU A 104 0.01 19.01 -7.09
N TRP A 105 0.29 18.84 -5.81
CA TRP A 105 -0.66 18.28 -4.85
C TRP A 105 -1.94 19.10 -4.76
N GLU A 106 -1.84 20.42 -4.73
CA GLU A 106 -3.01 21.30 -4.70
C GLU A 106 -3.87 21.18 -5.96
N GLN A 107 -3.24 21.01 -7.12
CA GLN A 107 -3.95 20.95 -8.40
C GLN A 107 -4.50 19.55 -8.71
N PHE A 108 -3.78 18.50 -8.39
CA PHE A 108 -4.06 17.12 -8.83
C PHE A 108 -4.20 16.12 -7.70
N GLY A 109 -3.80 16.49 -6.49
CA GLY A 109 -3.88 15.61 -5.33
C GLY A 109 -5.32 15.35 -4.91
N SER A 110 -5.48 14.32 -4.11
CA SER A 110 -6.78 13.92 -3.56
C SER A 110 -6.71 13.80 -2.04
N GLY A 111 -7.87 13.72 -1.42
CA GLY A 111 -8.00 13.49 0.00
C GLY A 111 -7.50 14.67 0.86
N TRP A 112 -7.09 14.35 2.04
CA TRP A 112 -6.75 15.29 3.10
C TRP A 112 -5.51 16.15 2.82
N ALA A 113 -4.65 15.73 1.92
CA ALA A 113 -3.40 16.44 1.60
C ALA A 113 -3.61 17.76 0.86
N SER A 114 -4.74 17.97 0.19
CA SER A 114 -5.06 19.21 -0.52
C SER A 114 -5.98 20.13 0.28
N SER A 115 -6.02 21.42 -0.09
CA SER A 115 -6.93 22.39 0.54
C SER A 115 -8.41 22.06 0.36
N TYR A 116 -8.75 21.24 -0.64
CA TYR A 116 -10.12 20.75 -0.87
C TYR A 116 -10.67 19.88 0.27
N ALA A 117 -9.80 19.31 1.09
CA ALA A 117 -10.21 18.57 2.27
C ALA A 117 -10.78 19.46 3.39
N GLY A 118 -10.66 20.77 3.32
CA GLY A 118 -11.03 21.72 4.38
C GLY A 118 -12.47 21.60 4.90
N GLY A 119 -13.38 21.01 4.12
CA GLY A 119 -14.75 20.78 4.54
C GLY A 119 -14.95 19.62 5.52
N TYR A 120 -14.05 18.62 5.50
CA TYR A 120 -14.12 17.42 6.38
C TYR A 120 -12.91 17.23 7.27
N ASP A 121 -11.78 17.85 6.94
CA ASP A 121 -10.55 17.82 7.70
C ASP A 121 -9.90 19.22 7.76
N PRO A 122 -10.52 20.17 8.49
CA PRO A 122 -10.07 21.57 8.49
C PRO A 122 -8.74 21.79 9.22
N GLN A 123 -8.24 20.81 10.00
CA GLN A 123 -7.00 20.93 10.76
C GLN A 123 -5.79 20.56 9.92
N ASP A 124 -5.92 19.53 9.08
CA ASP A 124 -4.82 18.98 8.29
C ASP A 124 -4.92 19.30 6.80
N ALA A 125 -6.07 19.82 6.34
CA ALA A 125 -6.27 20.19 4.94
C ALA A 125 -5.19 21.16 4.44
N GLY A 126 -4.48 20.76 3.40
CA GLY A 126 -3.41 21.53 2.82
C GLY A 126 -2.11 21.59 3.65
N ALA A 127 -2.00 20.83 4.73
CA ALA A 127 -0.82 20.84 5.60
C ALA A 127 0.34 19.96 5.10
N TRP A 128 0.05 18.93 4.29
CA TRP A 128 1.01 17.90 3.90
C TRP A 128 1.20 17.83 2.38
N PHE A 129 1.88 18.83 1.82
CA PHE A 129 2.16 18.94 0.38
C PHE A 129 3.54 18.41 -0.03
N GLY A 130 4.25 17.71 0.83
CA GLY A 130 5.67 17.42 0.64
C GLY A 130 5.98 16.18 -0.18
N GLY A 131 5.00 15.49 -0.76
CA GLY A 131 5.21 14.22 -1.44
C GLY A 131 4.41 13.09 -0.82
N CYS A 132 4.75 11.85 -1.13
CA CYS A 132 4.06 10.65 -0.68
C CYS A 132 4.99 9.73 0.11
N ALA A 133 4.65 9.43 1.36
CA ALA A 133 5.42 8.51 2.20
C ALA A 133 5.28 7.02 1.81
N TRP A 134 4.48 6.71 0.79
CA TRP A 134 4.05 5.36 0.42
C TRP A 134 4.25 5.06 -1.07
N GLU A 135 4.87 5.97 -1.83
CA GLU A 135 5.08 5.83 -3.26
C GLU A 135 5.89 4.59 -3.64
N ASN A 136 6.75 4.13 -2.74
CA ASN A 136 7.57 2.94 -2.93
C ASN A 136 6.78 1.62 -2.83
N GLN A 137 5.47 1.67 -2.63
CA GLN A 137 4.56 0.51 -2.62
C GLN A 137 3.61 0.48 -3.82
N ALA A 138 3.64 1.50 -4.68
CA ALA A 138 2.75 1.60 -5.84
C ALA A 138 2.92 0.42 -6.82
N LEU A 139 1.86 0.11 -7.56
CA LEU A 139 1.86 -0.83 -8.69
C LEU A 139 2.08 -0.12 -10.04
N PHE A 140 2.61 1.10 -9.97
CA PHE A 140 3.01 1.91 -11.11
C PHE A 140 4.47 2.32 -10.96
N GLU A 141 5.11 2.61 -12.07
CA GLU A 141 6.44 3.19 -12.10
C GLU A 141 6.38 4.69 -11.79
N VAL A 142 7.53 5.31 -11.54
CA VAL A 142 7.62 6.72 -11.15
C VAL A 142 7.09 7.70 -12.21
N ASP A 143 7.02 7.26 -13.46
CA ASP A 143 6.48 8.04 -14.58
C ASP A 143 4.98 7.82 -14.81
N GLY A 144 4.32 7.02 -13.96
CA GLY A 144 2.92 6.68 -14.05
C GLY A 144 2.60 5.52 -15.00
N THR A 145 3.61 4.88 -15.60
CA THR A 145 3.36 3.67 -16.40
C THR A 145 3.04 2.47 -15.49
N PRO A 146 2.14 1.56 -15.91
CA PRO A 146 1.85 0.37 -15.13
C PRO A 146 3.10 -0.50 -14.93
N ALA A 147 3.43 -0.82 -13.69
CA ALA A 147 4.41 -1.87 -13.41
C ALA A 147 3.82 -3.24 -13.75
N TRP A 148 4.67 -4.23 -14.06
CA TRP A 148 4.19 -5.58 -14.35
C TRP A 148 3.40 -6.20 -13.18
N THR A 149 3.69 -5.78 -11.94
CA THR A 149 2.99 -6.22 -10.73
C THR A 149 1.52 -5.80 -10.69
N LEU A 150 1.10 -4.81 -11.48
CA LEU A 150 -0.31 -4.44 -11.62
C LEU A 150 -1.16 -5.58 -12.21
N SER A 151 -0.56 -6.49 -12.96
CA SER A 151 -1.27 -7.65 -13.53
C SER A 151 -1.47 -8.82 -12.56
N LEU A 152 -0.83 -8.80 -11.38
CA LEU A 152 -0.90 -9.89 -10.40
C LEU A 152 -2.32 -10.32 -10.02
N PRO A 153 -3.28 -9.42 -9.77
CA PRO A 153 -4.65 -9.84 -9.45
C PRO A 153 -5.29 -10.71 -10.51
N ASN A 154 -5.01 -10.44 -11.80
CA ASN A 154 -5.52 -11.24 -12.91
C ASN A 154 -4.80 -12.60 -13.00
N LEU A 155 -3.48 -12.60 -12.87
CA LEU A 155 -2.68 -13.82 -12.86
C LEU A 155 -3.06 -14.76 -11.72
N LEU A 156 -3.35 -14.24 -10.54
CA LEU A 156 -3.80 -15.03 -9.38
C LEU A 156 -5.20 -15.62 -9.58
N ARG A 157 -6.05 -15.00 -10.40
CA ARG A 157 -7.36 -15.55 -10.79
C ARG A 157 -7.31 -16.51 -11.97
N GLY A 158 -6.15 -16.66 -12.61
CA GLY A 158 -5.97 -17.52 -13.79
C GLY A 158 -6.52 -16.89 -15.08
N GLU A 159 -6.52 -15.57 -15.17
CA GLU A 159 -6.97 -14.80 -16.34
C GLU A 159 -5.77 -14.29 -17.17
#